data_9f89ab486cd65b9f496cce6c611eb6ef
#
_entry.id   9f89ab486cd65b9f496cce6c611eb6ef
#
_cell.length_a   1.000
_cell.length_b   1.000
_cell.length_c   1.000
_cell.angle_alpha   90.00
_cell.angle_beta   90.00
_cell.angle_gamma   90.00
#
_symmetry.space_group_name_H-M   'P 1'
#
loop_
_entity.id
_entity.type
_entity.pdbx_description
1 polymer ?
#
loop_
_entity_poly.entity_id
_entity_poly.type
_entity_poly.pdbx_seq_one_letter_code
_entity_poly.pdbx_strand_id
1 'polypeptide(L)'
;ATENEAYNALVCNEFAYEIGRDTVFQLGDAVDDDDRHSLPSSIRGRAIFESGFGVEDVNERLGRGWVFRKTKLSEEFDFEAAQERLPEAATMLLLVRESGTIRFFTHAARPEPRAGDIIVSFAPPQERTAAGAAAKREKKRNKNGEQGSVA
;
A
#
# COMPACT_ATOMS: atom_id res chain seq x y z
N ALA A 1 -15.24 -3.36 2.63
CA ALA A 1 -15.51 -3.48 1.19
C ALA A 1 -16.09 -4.86 0.91
N THR A 2 -17.02 -4.93 -0.01
CA THR A 2 -17.65 -6.17 -0.48
C THR A 2 -17.53 -6.24 -2.00
N GLU A 3 -17.87 -7.37 -2.60
CA GLU A 3 -17.95 -7.55 -4.07
C GLU A 3 -19.15 -6.79 -4.69
N ASN A 4 -20.07 -6.29 -3.87
CA ASN A 4 -21.25 -5.56 -4.33
C ASN A 4 -20.95 -4.04 -4.39
N GLU A 5 -20.69 -3.54 -5.58
CA GLU A 5 -20.37 -2.13 -5.82
C GLU A 5 -21.50 -1.18 -5.42
N ALA A 6 -22.75 -1.54 -5.69
CA ALA A 6 -23.90 -0.71 -5.34
C ALA A 6 -24.04 -0.56 -3.82
N TYR A 7 -23.82 -1.65 -3.09
CA TYR A 7 -23.81 -1.62 -1.64
C TYR A 7 -22.65 -0.79 -1.10
N ASN A 8 -21.45 -0.96 -1.64
CA ASN A 8 -20.28 -0.18 -1.25
C ASN A 8 -20.49 1.31 -1.50
N ALA A 9 -21.08 1.68 -2.65
CA ALA A 9 -21.39 3.07 -2.97
C ALA A 9 -22.43 3.68 -2.00
N LEU A 10 -23.48 2.93 -1.65
CA LEU A 10 -24.48 3.35 -0.69
C LEU A 10 -23.86 3.64 0.68
N VAL A 11 -23.01 2.72 1.17
CA VAL A 11 -22.28 2.90 2.42
C VAL A 11 -21.37 4.12 2.36
N CYS A 12 -20.61 4.28 1.26
CA CYS A 12 -19.74 5.44 1.08
C CYS A 12 -20.53 6.76 1.07
N ASN A 13 -21.68 6.77 0.42
CA ASN A 13 -22.54 7.96 0.37
C ASN A 13 -23.07 8.34 1.76
N GLU A 14 -23.48 7.36 2.56
CA GLU A 14 -23.96 7.59 3.93
C GLU A 14 -22.83 8.16 4.81
N PHE A 15 -21.67 7.53 4.82
CA PHE A 15 -20.53 8.05 5.60
C PHE A 15 -20.01 9.41 5.12
N ALA A 16 -20.18 9.75 3.84
CA ALA A 16 -19.76 11.03 3.32
C ALA A 16 -20.47 12.22 3.97
N TYR A 17 -21.70 12.03 4.46
CA TYR A 17 -22.42 13.05 5.22
C TYR A 17 -21.84 13.26 6.62
N GLU A 18 -21.36 12.21 7.27
CA GLU A 18 -20.87 12.28 8.64
C GLU A 18 -19.41 12.73 8.74
N ILE A 19 -18.54 12.18 7.90
CA ILE A 19 -17.08 12.38 8.03
C ILE A 19 -16.47 13.17 6.87
N GLY A 20 -17.27 13.59 5.91
CA GLY A 20 -16.83 14.31 4.72
C GLY A 20 -16.38 13.39 3.58
N ARG A 21 -16.76 13.78 2.36
CA ARG A 21 -16.51 13.01 1.14
C ARG A 21 -15.02 12.75 0.87
N ASP A 22 -14.16 13.69 1.25
CA ASP A 22 -12.71 13.59 1.03
C ASP A 22 -12.03 12.54 1.89
N THR A 23 -12.71 12.05 2.93
CA THR A 23 -12.20 11.04 3.86
C THR A 23 -12.76 9.64 3.60
N VAL A 24 -13.74 9.52 2.68
CA VAL A 24 -14.36 8.24 2.33
C VAL A 24 -13.74 7.67 1.07
N PHE A 25 -13.18 6.48 1.20
CA PHE A 25 -12.50 5.77 0.11
C PHE A 25 -13.18 4.44 -0.18
N GLN A 26 -13.13 4.01 -1.43
CA GLN A 26 -13.69 2.76 -1.92
C GLN A 26 -12.62 1.98 -2.69
N LEU A 27 -12.56 0.67 -2.46
CA LEU A 27 -11.84 -0.25 -3.35
C LEU A 27 -12.68 -0.48 -4.61
N GLY A 28 -12.02 -0.60 -5.75
CA GLY A 28 -12.67 -0.85 -7.03
C GLY A 28 -12.05 0.02 -8.12
N ASP A 29 -12.47 -0.21 -9.35
CA ASP A 29 -11.99 0.52 -10.50
C ASP A 29 -12.30 2.01 -10.39
N ALA A 30 -11.33 2.83 -10.75
CA ALA A 30 -11.61 4.21 -11.16
C ALA A 30 -12.35 4.12 -12.50
N VAL A 31 -13.68 4.00 -12.44
CA VAL A 31 -14.48 3.85 -13.64
C VAL A 31 -14.45 5.15 -14.41
N ASP A 32 -14.18 5.07 -15.68
CA ASP A 32 -14.42 6.15 -16.62
C ASP A 32 -15.90 6.59 -16.51
N ASP A 33 -16.13 7.88 -16.38
CA ASP A 33 -17.49 8.46 -16.31
C ASP A 33 -18.32 8.16 -17.59
N ASP A 34 -17.72 7.57 -18.60
CA ASP A 34 -18.33 7.19 -19.89
C ASP A 34 -18.98 5.80 -19.86
N ASP A 35 -18.79 4.99 -18.83
CA ASP A 35 -19.47 3.71 -18.71
C ASP A 35 -20.90 3.89 -18.23
N ARG A 36 -21.85 3.74 -19.16
CA ARG A 36 -23.30 3.89 -18.92
C ARG A 36 -23.88 2.96 -17.87
N HIS A 37 -23.14 1.96 -17.41
CA HIS A 37 -23.55 1.01 -16.40
C HIS A 37 -22.90 1.28 -15.04
N SER A 38 -22.02 2.26 -14.96
CA SER A 38 -21.33 2.60 -13.73
C SER A 38 -22.18 3.54 -12.87
N LEU A 39 -22.06 3.40 -11.55
CA LEU A 39 -22.69 4.31 -10.61
C LEU A 39 -22.04 5.69 -10.70
N PRO A 40 -22.82 6.80 -10.63
CA PRO A 40 -22.27 8.16 -10.68
C PRO A 40 -21.16 8.37 -9.63
N SER A 41 -20.11 9.08 -10.00
CA SER A 41 -19.02 9.45 -9.10
C SER A 41 -19.48 10.22 -7.87
N SER A 42 -20.65 10.90 -7.98
CA SER A 42 -21.26 11.66 -6.87
C SER A 42 -21.74 10.79 -5.70
N ILE A 43 -21.98 9.49 -5.90
CA ILE A 43 -22.45 8.57 -4.85
C ILE A 43 -21.39 7.54 -4.43
N ARG A 44 -20.26 7.51 -5.11
CA ARG A 44 -19.15 6.62 -4.77
C ARG A 44 -18.19 7.24 -3.77
N GLY A 45 -17.47 6.39 -3.04
CA GLY A 45 -16.24 6.80 -2.36
C GLY A 45 -15.13 7.12 -3.37
N ARG A 46 -14.11 7.83 -2.94
CA ARG A 46 -12.91 8.06 -3.76
C ARG A 46 -12.21 6.73 -3.99
N ALA A 47 -11.96 6.37 -5.25
CA ALA A 47 -11.22 5.15 -5.56
C ALA A 47 -9.81 5.24 -4.95
N ILE A 48 -9.44 4.26 -4.13
CA ILE A 48 -8.07 4.10 -3.64
C ILE A 48 -7.36 3.09 -4.52
N PHE A 49 -6.06 3.35 -4.68
CA PHE A 49 -5.15 2.57 -5.51
C PHE A 49 -5.38 2.78 -7.01
N GLU A 50 -4.59 2.12 -7.82
CA GLU A 50 -4.71 2.17 -9.26
C GLU A 50 -5.89 1.29 -9.73
N SER A 51 -6.40 1.58 -10.92
CA SER A 51 -7.50 0.83 -11.53
C SER A 51 -7.22 -0.68 -11.55
N GLY A 52 -8.23 -1.51 -11.35
CA GLY A 52 -8.12 -2.96 -11.31
C GLY A 52 -7.81 -3.54 -9.93
N PHE A 53 -7.90 -2.76 -8.87
CA PHE A 53 -7.63 -3.19 -7.49
C PHE A 53 -8.93 -3.35 -6.69
N GLY A 54 -9.73 -4.34 -7.06
CA GLY A 54 -10.91 -4.74 -6.31
C GLY A 54 -10.58 -5.64 -5.10
N VAL A 55 -11.61 -5.99 -4.33
CA VAL A 55 -11.47 -6.93 -3.20
C VAL A 55 -11.04 -8.30 -3.67
N GLU A 56 -11.54 -8.76 -4.81
CA GLU A 56 -11.18 -10.04 -5.42
C GLU A 56 -9.71 -10.08 -5.80
N ASP A 57 -9.19 -9.02 -6.44
CA ASP A 57 -7.77 -8.91 -6.80
C ASP A 57 -6.86 -8.99 -5.59
N VAL A 58 -7.24 -8.29 -4.51
CA VAL A 58 -6.48 -8.34 -3.26
C VAL A 58 -6.47 -9.75 -2.69
N ASN A 59 -7.63 -10.41 -2.63
CA ASN A 59 -7.77 -11.77 -2.10
C ASN A 59 -7.01 -12.79 -2.94
N GLU A 60 -7.10 -12.71 -4.27
CA GLU A 60 -6.36 -13.58 -5.18
C GLU A 60 -4.84 -13.43 -5.00
N ARG A 61 -4.35 -12.19 -4.94
CA ARG A 61 -2.93 -11.89 -4.75
C ARG A 61 -2.44 -12.34 -3.37
N LEU A 62 -3.24 -12.16 -2.31
CA LEU A 62 -2.93 -12.72 -0.98
C LEU A 62 -2.83 -14.24 -1.04
N GLY A 63 -3.75 -14.93 -1.73
CA GLY A 63 -3.69 -16.37 -1.96
C GLY A 63 -2.43 -16.81 -2.73
N ARG A 64 -1.87 -15.95 -3.57
CA ARG A 64 -0.59 -16.15 -4.28
C ARG A 64 0.64 -15.77 -3.44
N GLY A 65 0.46 -15.44 -2.16
CA GLY A 65 1.55 -15.10 -1.25
C GLY A 65 2.04 -13.66 -1.30
N TRP A 66 1.26 -12.75 -1.89
CA TRP A 66 1.56 -11.32 -1.82
C TRP A 66 1.49 -10.82 -0.38
N VAL A 67 2.31 -9.81 -0.07
CA VAL A 67 2.45 -9.30 1.29
C VAL A 67 2.44 -7.77 1.32
N PHE A 68 1.98 -7.23 2.43
CA PHE A 68 2.13 -5.81 2.71
C PHE A 68 3.54 -5.54 3.25
N ARG A 69 4.21 -4.54 2.68
CA ARG A 69 5.56 -4.14 3.06
C ARG A 69 5.57 -2.71 3.55
N LYS A 70 6.36 -2.48 4.58
CA LYS A 70 6.64 -1.15 5.11
C LYS A 70 8.07 -0.76 4.74
N THR A 71 8.22 0.41 4.13
CA THR A 71 9.53 0.98 3.77
C THR A 71 9.63 2.35 4.43
N LYS A 72 10.55 2.51 5.38
CA LYS A 72 10.84 3.80 6.00
C LYS A 72 11.83 4.55 5.14
N LEU A 73 11.51 5.79 4.81
CA LEU A 73 12.38 6.70 4.08
C LEU A 73 13.36 7.40 5.02
N SER A 74 14.53 7.71 4.51
CA SER A 74 15.56 8.49 5.18
C SER A 74 16.24 9.42 4.16
N GLU A 75 17.12 10.27 4.61
CA GLU A 75 17.93 11.13 3.69
C GLU A 75 18.83 10.30 2.77
N GLU A 76 19.32 9.15 3.24
CA GLU A 76 20.19 8.23 2.46
C GLU A 76 19.38 7.25 1.60
N PHE A 77 18.11 7.05 1.91
CA PHE A 77 17.19 6.12 1.24
C PHE A 77 15.87 6.83 0.98
N ASP A 78 15.86 7.59 -0.09
CA ASP A 78 14.74 8.43 -0.50
C ASP A 78 13.63 7.64 -1.22
N PHE A 79 12.67 8.38 -1.74
CA PHE A 79 11.53 7.81 -2.45
C PHE A 79 11.93 7.15 -3.77
N GLU A 80 12.86 7.72 -4.50
CA GLU A 80 13.33 7.20 -5.79
C GLU A 80 14.03 5.86 -5.58
N ALA A 81 14.96 5.78 -4.62
CA ALA A 81 15.60 4.53 -4.24
C ALA A 81 14.62 3.46 -3.71
N ALA A 82 13.53 3.89 -3.05
CA ALA A 82 12.48 2.98 -2.60
C ALA A 82 11.66 2.44 -3.79
N GLN A 83 11.37 3.28 -4.79
CA GLN A 83 10.68 2.86 -6.02
C GLN A 83 11.51 1.86 -6.83
N GLU A 84 12.79 2.12 -7.02
CA GLU A 84 13.69 1.22 -7.76
C GLU A 84 13.77 -0.18 -7.15
N ARG A 85 13.62 -0.28 -5.81
CA ARG A 85 13.64 -1.57 -5.11
C ARG A 85 12.28 -2.27 -5.07
N LEU A 86 11.22 -1.57 -5.42
CA LEU A 86 9.91 -2.18 -5.52
C LEU A 86 9.85 -3.06 -6.78
N PRO A 87 9.35 -4.30 -6.68
CA PRO A 87 9.02 -5.08 -7.88
C PRO A 87 8.04 -4.30 -8.77
N GLU A 88 8.22 -4.39 -10.09
CA GLU A 88 7.37 -3.71 -11.07
C GLU A 88 5.86 -3.98 -10.86
N ALA A 89 5.52 -5.19 -10.44
CA ALA A 89 4.15 -5.57 -10.14
C ALA A 89 3.62 -5.04 -8.79
N ALA A 90 4.48 -4.44 -7.95
CA ALA A 90 4.05 -3.96 -6.64
C ALA A 90 3.25 -2.66 -6.77
N THR A 91 2.29 -2.49 -5.88
CA THR A 91 1.46 -1.28 -5.81
C THR A 91 1.70 -0.54 -4.51
N MET A 92 1.96 0.77 -4.60
CA MET A 92 1.99 1.63 -3.42
C MET A 92 0.57 1.93 -2.97
N LEU A 93 0.31 1.73 -1.69
CA LEU A 93 -1.04 1.87 -1.14
C LEU A 93 -1.19 3.19 -0.39
N LEU A 94 -0.33 3.42 0.56
CA LEU A 94 -0.43 4.60 1.42
C LEU A 94 0.93 5.04 1.96
N LEU A 95 0.96 6.30 2.34
CA LEU A 95 2.06 6.97 3.01
C LEU A 95 1.62 7.30 4.44
N VAL A 96 2.43 6.93 5.41
CA VAL A 96 2.27 7.35 6.80
C VAL A 96 3.34 8.42 7.07
N ARG A 97 2.90 9.63 7.32
CA ARG A 97 3.78 10.73 7.71
C ARG A 97 4.39 10.49 9.09
N GLU A 98 5.51 11.11 9.38
CA GLU A 98 6.09 11.09 10.72
C GLU A 98 5.12 11.62 11.78
N SER A 99 4.23 12.55 11.42
CA SER A 99 3.12 13.04 12.26
C SER A 99 2.01 12.00 12.54
N GLY A 100 2.07 10.82 11.92
CA GLY A 100 1.01 9.81 11.97
C GLY A 100 -0.11 10.00 10.94
N THR A 101 -0.09 11.08 10.17
CA THR A 101 -1.10 11.32 9.13
C THR A 101 -0.97 10.31 7.99
N ILE A 102 -2.09 9.69 7.61
CA ILE A 102 -2.15 8.74 6.49
C ILE A 102 -2.58 9.47 5.21
N ARG A 103 -1.90 9.18 4.11
CA ARG A 103 -2.23 9.64 2.76
C ARG A 103 -2.25 8.45 1.81
N PHE A 104 -3.34 8.27 1.07
CA PHE A 104 -3.45 7.20 0.09
C PHE A 104 -2.84 7.63 -1.26
N PHE A 105 -2.18 6.68 -1.91
CA PHE A 105 -1.85 6.80 -3.33
C PHE A 105 -3.13 6.46 -4.11
N THR A 106 -3.58 7.42 -4.91
CA THR A 106 -4.77 7.26 -5.76
C THR A 106 -4.43 7.68 -7.17
N HIS A 107 -5.26 7.32 -8.15
CA HIS A 107 -5.08 7.78 -9.52
C HIS A 107 -5.07 9.32 -9.62
N ALA A 108 -5.89 9.99 -8.82
CA ALA A 108 -6.05 11.45 -8.84
C ALA A 108 -5.00 12.20 -7.97
N ALA A 109 -4.36 11.54 -7.01
CA ALA A 109 -3.45 12.19 -6.07
C ALA A 109 -2.30 11.25 -5.69
N ARG A 110 -1.09 11.70 -5.96
CA ARG A 110 0.15 11.05 -5.51
C ARG A 110 0.77 11.90 -4.41
N PRO A 111 0.76 11.44 -3.15
CA PRO A 111 1.44 12.17 -2.09
C PRO A 111 2.95 12.20 -2.35
N GLU A 112 3.59 13.32 -2.03
CA GLU A 112 5.06 13.46 -2.10
C GLU A 112 5.66 12.95 -0.79
N PRO A 113 6.38 11.81 -0.80
CA PRO A 113 7.04 11.28 0.38
C PRO A 113 8.28 12.09 0.75
N ARG A 114 8.62 12.11 2.05
CA ARG A 114 9.78 12.79 2.61
C ARG A 114 10.58 11.85 3.53
N ALA A 115 11.79 12.22 3.86
CA ALA A 115 12.55 11.51 4.88
C ALA A 115 11.76 11.47 6.20
N GLY A 116 11.76 10.32 6.87
CA GLY A 116 10.97 10.04 8.06
C GLY A 116 9.62 9.37 7.79
N ASP A 117 9.08 9.51 6.57
CA ASP A 117 7.80 8.89 6.18
C ASP A 117 7.93 7.37 5.99
N ILE A 118 6.80 6.68 6.09
CA ILE A 118 6.71 5.23 5.84
C ILE A 118 5.78 4.99 4.65
N ILE A 119 6.29 4.32 3.62
CA ILE A 119 5.48 3.84 2.51
C ILE A 119 4.99 2.43 2.83
N VAL A 120 3.71 2.19 2.62
CA VAL A 120 3.12 0.86 2.63
C VAL A 120 2.81 0.47 1.20
N SER A 121 3.35 -0.65 0.75
CA SER A 121 3.13 -1.23 -0.57
C SER A 121 2.60 -2.66 -0.47
N PHE A 122 1.88 -3.08 -1.50
CA PHE A 122 1.45 -4.46 -1.69
C PHE A 122 2.27 -5.07 -2.81
N ALA A 123 3.00 -6.12 -2.51
CA ALA A 123 4.04 -6.64 -3.40
C ALA A 123 4.03 -8.17 -3.47
N PRO A 124 4.44 -8.75 -4.62
CA PRO A 124 4.58 -10.18 -4.74
C PRO A 124 5.59 -10.74 -3.73
N PRO A 125 5.52 -12.05 -3.43
CA PRO A 125 6.53 -12.69 -2.61
C PRO A 125 7.89 -12.49 -3.26
N GLN A 126 8.86 -11.97 -2.50
CA GLN A 126 10.25 -11.97 -3.00
C GLN A 126 10.72 -13.42 -3.02
N GLU A 127 11.16 -13.88 -4.16
CA GLU A 127 12.02 -15.05 -4.20
C GLU A 127 13.20 -14.77 -3.24
N ARG A 128 13.31 -15.59 -2.20
CA ARG A 128 14.39 -15.47 -1.23
C ARG A 128 15.68 -15.81 -1.99
N THR A 129 16.29 -14.81 -2.60
CA THR A 129 17.63 -14.98 -3.12
C THR A 129 18.50 -15.45 -1.97
N ALA A 130 19.19 -16.56 -2.17
CA ALA A 130 20.04 -17.21 -1.17
C ALA A 130 21.05 -16.24 -0.52
N ALA A 131 21.40 -15.15 -1.22
CA ALA A 131 22.23 -14.05 -0.74
C ALA A 131 21.62 -13.28 0.46
N GLY A 132 20.30 -13.03 0.47
CA GLY A 132 19.64 -12.32 1.57
C GLY A 132 19.51 -13.16 2.85
N ALA A 133 19.44 -14.50 2.71
CA ALA A 133 19.42 -15.41 3.85
C ALA A 133 20.82 -15.59 4.47
N ALA A 134 21.88 -15.51 3.68
CA ALA A 134 23.26 -15.57 4.13
C ALA A 134 23.65 -14.32 4.93
N ALA A 135 23.34 -13.14 4.42
CA ALA A 135 23.62 -11.86 5.10
C ALA A 135 22.93 -11.73 6.47
N LYS A 136 21.71 -12.27 6.60
CA LYS A 136 20.96 -12.24 7.88
C LYS A 136 21.51 -13.26 8.90
N ARG A 137 22.07 -14.39 8.43
CA ARG A 137 22.74 -15.38 9.27
C ARG A 137 24.09 -14.87 9.77
N GLU A 138 24.83 -14.16 8.93
CA GLU A 138 26.13 -13.59 9.26
C GLU A 138 26.01 -12.45 10.31
N LYS A 139 25.02 -11.57 10.14
CA LYS A 139 24.70 -10.51 11.10
C LYS A 139 24.27 -11.05 12.48
N LYS A 140 23.59 -12.21 12.50
CA LYS A 140 23.17 -12.88 13.74
C LYS A 140 24.33 -13.60 14.43
N ARG A 141 25.29 -14.13 13.68
CA ARG A 141 26.52 -14.75 14.22
C ARG A 141 27.45 -13.71 14.83
N ASN A 142 27.66 -12.57 14.19
CA ASN A 142 28.48 -11.49 14.75
C ASN A 142 27.90 -10.90 16.03
N LYS A 143 26.58 -10.75 16.13
CA LYS A 143 25.94 -10.22 17.32
C LYS A 143 26.00 -11.16 18.54
N ASN A 144 26.11 -12.49 18.31
CA ASN A 144 26.25 -13.48 19.39
C ASN A 144 27.74 -13.76 19.74
N GLY A 145 28.69 -13.35 18.89
CA GLY A 145 30.13 -13.52 19.12
C GLY A 145 30.70 -12.46 20.08
N GLU A 146 30.12 -11.29 20.18
CA GLU A 146 30.59 -10.21 21.05
C GLU A 146 30.12 -10.32 22.51
N GLN A 147 29.17 -11.20 22.83
CA GLN A 147 28.70 -11.41 24.20
C GLN A 147 29.40 -12.56 24.95
N GLY A 148 30.38 -13.21 24.34
CA GLY A 148 31.07 -14.37 24.90
C GLY A 148 32.50 -14.14 25.41
N SER A 149 33.00 -12.91 25.43
CA SER A 149 34.39 -12.63 25.86
C SER A 149 34.47 -11.60 26.99
N VAL A 150 33.83 -11.88 28.12
CA VAL A 150 34.17 -11.26 29.41
C VAL A 150 34.04 -12.33 30.47
N ALA A 151 35.12 -12.98 30.74
CA ALA A 151 35.39 -13.72 31.96
C ALA A 151 36.89 -13.65 32.22
#